data_fe8be4d9c314e1a0784be44cdabdb6aa
#
_entry.id   fe8be4d9c314e1a0784be44cdabdb6aa
#
_cell.length_a   1.000
_cell.length_b   1.000
_cell.length_c   1.000
_cell.angle_alpha   90.00
_cell.angle_beta   90.00
_cell.angle_gamma   90.00
#
_symmetry.space_group_name_H-M   'P 1'
#
loop_
_entity.id
_entity.type
_entity.pdbx_description
1 polymer ?
#
loop_
_entity_poly.entity_id
_entity_poly.type
_entity_poly.pdbx_seq_one_letter_code
_entity_poly.pdbx_strand_id
1 'polypeptide(L)'
;MKTNLTISLIVVVCLTFASNELAAQEKKGGILHGVVESVNGNTITVNYRRKSRPFTLTDKLKINYVSFLKAKKEIKPGFVIRAGVDSKGQCHQLWVTLPIPKENLKPSAKMLTMTSAELHKMADSNGDGELSYVEYATAIYRSPKHGPVGFGKSDKDKSGTLNLKEFEHRLNEGIKWYRISRKTPAEWHAEVDANSDGVLSKKEFVTFLGSTAHLEIFFKRADKDRSGDLSVADLASFIDSILNE
;
A
#
# COMPACT_ATOMS: atom_id res chain seq x y z
N MET A 1 40.23 -46.79 32.23
CA MET A 1 38.94 -46.49 31.60
C MET A 1 38.19 -45.46 32.45
N LYS A 2 38.41 -44.20 32.22
CA LYS A 2 37.62 -43.06 32.76
C LYS A 2 37.85 -41.89 31.82
N THR A 3 36.96 -41.64 30.88
CA THR A 3 36.79 -40.38 30.18
C THR A 3 35.50 -40.45 29.41
N ASN A 4 34.59 -39.59 29.73
CA ASN A 4 33.52 -39.08 28.88
C ASN A 4 32.25 -38.77 29.68
N LEU A 5 32.31 -37.69 30.48
CA LEU A 5 31.07 -37.10 31.01
C LEU A 5 31.25 -35.62 31.33
N THR A 6 31.65 -34.81 30.34
CA THR A 6 31.79 -33.36 30.61
C THR A 6 31.41 -32.47 29.42
N ILE A 7 30.83 -33.01 28.35
CA ILE A 7 30.48 -32.17 27.17
C ILE A 7 28.97 -31.86 27.05
N SER A 8 28.11 -32.58 27.77
CA SER A 8 26.63 -32.39 27.61
C SER A 8 26.02 -31.25 28.44
N LEU A 9 26.76 -30.63 29.38
CA LEU A 9 26.15 -29.67 30.31
C LEU A 9 26.29 -28.19 29.83
N ILE A 10 27.19 -27.93 28.88
CA ILE A 10 27.44 -26.54 28.42
C ILE A 10 26.47 -26.12 27.31
N VAL A 11 25.92 -27.04 26.53
CA VAL A 11 25.02 -26.72 25.42
C VAL A 11 23.60 -26.35 25.89
N VAL A 12 23.16 -26.89 27.03
CA VAL A 12 21.81 -26.62 27.56
C VAL A 12 21.72 -25.25 28.25
N VAL A 13 22.84 -24.75 28.82
CA VAL A 13 22.85 -23.46 29.53
C VAL A 13 22.89 -22.29 28.55
N CYS A 14 23.49 -22.43 27.37
CA CYS A 14 23.49 -21.36 26.36
C CYS A 14 22.13 -21.16 25.67
N LEU A 15 21.28 -22.20 25.57
CA LEU A 15 19.95 -22.09 24.97
C LEU A 15 18.92 -21.45 25.90
N THR A 16 19.11 -21.54 27.21
CA THR A 16 18.22 -20.91 28.19
C THR A 16 18.55 -19.43 28.44
N PHE A 17 19.79 -18.99 28.25
CA PHE A 17 20.17 -17.58 28.38
C PHE A 17 19.73 -16.74 27.18
N ALA A 18 19.75 -17.29 25.97
CA ALA A 18 19.28 -16.57 24.79
C ALA A 18 17.77 -16.30 24.79
N SER A 19 16.98 -17.16 25.45
CA SER A 19 15.53 -16.96 25.55
C SER A 19 15.12 -15.93 26.63
N ASN A 20 15.91 -15.71 27.65
CA ASN A 20 15.60 -14.77 28.72
C ASN A 20 16.05 -13.33 28.45
N GLU A 21 17.09 -13.11 27.67
CA GLU A 21 17.48 -11.73 27.25
C GLU A 21 16.56 -11.14 26.20
N LEU A 22 15.92 -11.94 25.34
CA LEU A 22 14.92 -11.43 24.40
C LEU A 22 13.61 -10.98 25.07
N ALA A 23 13.29 -11.54 26.24
CA ALA A 23 12.06 -11.22 26.98
C ALA A 23 12.16 -9.94 27.83
N ALA A 24 13.38 -9.45 28.10
CA ALA A 24 13.59 -8.33 29.03
C ALA A 24 13.51 -6.92 28.41
N GLN A 25 13.38 -6.78 27.11
CA GLN A 25 13.55 -5.47 26.45
C GLN A 25 12.27 -4.77 25.97
N GLU A 26 11.06 -5.28 26.21
CA GLU A 26 9.83 -4.59 25.80
C GLU A 26 8.73 -4.56 26.85
N LYS A 27 8.82 -3.57 27.73
CA LYS A 27 7.77 -3.23 28.72
C LYS A 27 6.72 -2.25 28.21
N LYS A 28 6.62 -1.96 26.93
CA LYS A 28 5.57 -1.07 26.40
C LYS A 28 4.84 -1.77 25.27
N GLY A 29 3.55 -1.99 25.45
CA GLY A 29 2.65 -2.36 24.37
C GLY A 29 2.68 -1.32 23.25
N GLY A 30 2.33 -1.71 22.03
CA GLY A 30 2.39 -0.81 20.89
C GLY A 30 1.89 -1.44 19.60
N ILE A 31 2.12 -0.71 18.52
CA ILE A 31 1.78 -1.19 17.19
C ILE A 31 3.02 -1.77 16.52
N LEU A 32 2.99 -3.07 16.23
CA LEU A 32 3.96 -3.74 15.38
C LEU A 32 3.46 -3.72 13.93
N HIS A 33 4.34 -3.32 13.02
CA HIS A 33 4.04 -3.31 11.59
C HIS A 33 5.21 -3.94 10.84
N GLY A 34 5.03 -5.13 10.30
CA GLY A 34 6.13 -5.85 9.67
C GLY A 34 5.67 -7.01 8.80
N VAL A 35 6.67 -7.71 8.28
CA VAL A 35 6.48 -8.91 7.46
C VAL A 35 6.50 -10.13 8.38
N VAL A 36 5.55 -11.03 8.22
CA VAL A 36 5.50 -12.30 8.94
C VAL A 36 6.69 -13.16 8.55
N GLU A 37 7.50 -13.54 9.52
CA GLU A 37 8.62 -14.48 9.35
C GLU A 37 8.19 -15.91 9.58
N SER A 38 7.40 -16.16 10.63
CA SER A 38 6.88 -17.48 10.95
C SER A 38 5.54 -17.42 11.68
N VAL A 39 4.80 -18.53 11.60
CA VAL A 39 3.56 -18.77 12.32
C VAL A 39 3.66 -20.14 12.99
N ASN A 40 3.65 -20.17 14.32
CA ASN A 40 3.74 -21.39 15.12
C ASN A 40 2.56 -21.43 16.11
N GLY A 41 1.50 -22.16 15.75
CA GLY A 41 0.25 -22.13 16.50
C GLY A 41 -0.30 -20.71 16.62
N ASN A 42 -0.51 -20.25 17.83
CA ASN A 42 -0.98 -18.89 18.11
C ASN A 42 0.13 -17.82 18.15
N THR A 43 1.39 -18.21 17.95
CA THR A 43 2.51 -17.26 17.98
C THR A 43 2.90 -16.88 16.56
N ILE A 44 2.93 -15.57 16.30
CA ILE A 44 3.39 -14.98 15.04
C ILE A 44 4.67 -14.21 15.32
N THR A 45 5.71 -14.49 14.53
CA THR A 45 6.95 -13.70 14.53
C THR A 45 6.98 -12.81 13.31
N VAL A 46 7.29 -11.55 13.52
CA VAL A 46 7.38 -10.56 12.43
C VAL A 46 8.73 -9.87 12.43
N ASN A 47 9.20 -9.50 11.23
CA ASN A 47 10.30 -8.58 11.06
C ASN A 47 9.80 -7.14 11.22
N TYR A 48 10.17 -6.53 12.33
CA TYR A 48 9.86 -5.15 12.63
C TYR A 48 11.16 -4.37 12.85
N ARG A 49 11.42 -3.36 12.01
CA ARG A 49 12.65 -2.56 12.08
C ARG A 49 13.94 -3.39 12.10
N ARG A 50 14.00 -4.43 11.26
CA ARG A 50 15.13 -5.39 11.15
C ARG A 50 15.36 -6.26 12.40
N LYS A 51 14.36 -6.40 13.25
CA LYS A 51 14.38 -7.28 14.42
C LYS A 51 13.18 -8.21 14.38
N SER A 52 13.41 -9.48 14.70
CA SER A 52 12.32 -10.46 14.85
C SER A 52 11.56 -10.19 16.15
N ARG A 53 10.26 -10.06 16.05
CA ARG A 53 9.35 -9.75 17.16
C ARG A 53 8.23 -10.76 17.21
N PRO A 54 8.23 -11.68 18.21
CA PRO A 54 7.11 -12.58 18.42
C PRO A 54 5.99 -11.88 19.16
N PHE A 55 4.75 -12.26 18.86
CA PHE A 55 3.57 -11.95 19.65
C PHE A 55 2.55 -13.09 19.56
N THR A 56 1.66 -13.16 20.54
CA THR A 56 0.68 -14.25 20.65
C THR A 56 -0.72 -13.74 20.31
N LEU A 57 -1.44 -14.48 19.49
CA LEU A 57 -2.84 -14.25 19.21
C LEU A 57 -3.68 -14.67 20.41
N THR A 58 -4.65 -13.85 20.80
CA THR A 58 -5.60 -14.18 21.86
C THR A 58 -6.89 -14.75 21.26
N ASP A 59 -7.62 -15.56 22.01
CA ASP A 59 -8.90 -16.14 21.55
C ASP A 59 -9.97 -15.07 21.24
N LYS A 60 -9.86 -13.88 21.83
CA LYS A 60 -10.75 -12.75 21.63
C LYS A 60 -10.27 -11.80 20.52
N LEU A 61 -9.23 -12.18 19.79
CA LEU A 61 -8.61 -11.34 18.78
C LEU A 61 -9.56 -11.07 17.60
N LYS A 62 -9.75 -9.80 17.29
CA LYS A 62 -10.37 -9.38 16.04
C LYS A 62 -9.33 -9.29 14.95
N ILE A 63 -9.37 -10.23 14.01
CA ILE A 63 -8.52 -10.20 12.82
C ILE A 63 -9.26 -9.49 11.70
N ASN A 64 -8.68 -8.40 11.21
CA ASN A 64 -9.19 -7.65 10.07
C ASN A 64 -8.35 -8.05 8.85
N TYR A 65 -8.90 -8.93 8.03
CA TYR A 65 -8.33 -9.20 6.72
C TYR A 65 -8.73 -8.08 5.76
N VAL A 66 -7.83 -7.68 4.87
CA VAL A 66 -8.26 -6.96 3.68
C VAL A 66 -9.21 -7.84 2.89
N SER A 67 -10.17 -7.23 2.16
CA SER A 67 -11.33 -7.93 1.60
C SER A 67 -11.03 -9.25 0.90
N PHE A 68 -9.99 -9.28 0.07
CA PHE A 68 -9.56 -10.46 -0.69
C PHE A 68 -8.97 -11.61 0.16
N LEU A 69 -8.63 -11.39 1.44
CA LEU A 69 -8.14 -12.44 2.35
C LEU A 69 -9.25 -13.03 3.23
N LYS A 70 -10.44 -12.45 3.24
CA LYS A 70 -11.54 -12.88 4.13
C LYS A 70 -11.94 -14.34 3.94
N ALA A 71 -11.93 -14.81 2.70
CA ALA A 71 -12.31 -16.18 2.39
C ALA A 71 -11.31 -17.22 2.92
N LYS A 72 -10.01 -16.89 2.97
CA LYS A 72 -8.94 -17.84 3.33
C LYS A 72 -8.61 -17.83 4.81
N LYS A 73 -8.87 -16.73 5.54
CA LYS A 73 -8.61 -16.54 7.00
C LYS A 73 -7.23 -17.04 7.46
N GLU A 74 -6.24 -16.97 6.60
CA GLU A 74 -4.94 -17.59 6.79
C GLU A 74 -3.86 -16.52 6.92
N ILE A 75 -2.89 -16.74 7.79
CA ILE A 75 -1.70 -15.91 7.94
C ILE A 75 -0.50 -16.76 7.59
N LYS A 76 0.30 -16.32 6.65
CA LYS A 76 1.49 -17.05 6.16
C LYS A 76 2.75 -16.19 6.25
N PRO A 77 3.93 -16.80 6.31
CA PRO A 77 5.19 -16.08 6.09
C PRO A 77 5.14 -15.25 4.81
N GLY A 78 5.72 -14.06 4.86
CA GLY A 78 5.67 -13.10 3.77
C GLY A 78 4.49 -12.13 3.81
N PHE A 79 3.42 -12.41 4.55
CA PHE A 79 2.31 -11.47 4.71
C PHE A 79 2.76 -10.23 5.48
N VAL A 80 2.19 -9.09 5.14
CA VAL A 80 2.39 -7.85 5.90
C VAL A 80 1.26 -7.71 6.91
N ILE A 81 1.62 -7.43 8.14
CA ILE A 81 0.64 -7.24 9.20
C ILE A 81 0.88 -5.93 9.97
N ARG A 82 -0.20 -5.48 10.59
CA ARG A 82 -0.18 -4.46 11.63
C ARG A 82 -0.89 -5.03 12.84
N ALA A 83 -0.16 -5.21 13.95
CA ALA A 83 -0.65 -5.79 15.18
C ALA A 83 -0.63 -4.78 16.32
N GLY A 84 -1.73 -4.64 17.02
CA GLY A 84 -1.81 -3.96 18.32
C GLY A 84 -1.50 -4.97 19.43
N VAL A 85 -0.36 -4.84 20.09
CA VAL A 85 0.10 -5.74 21.15
C VAL A 85 0.21 -5.00 22.49
N ASP A 86 -0.08 -5.70 23.59
CA ASP A 86 0.10 -5.17 24.94
C ASP A 86 1.53 -5.37 25.45
N SER A 87 1.76 -4.96 26.69
CA SER A 87 3.06 -5.10 27.37
C SER A 87 3.47 -6.56 27.64
N LYS A 88 2.54 -7.51 27.49
CA LYS A 88 2.78 -8.95 27.65
C LYS A 88 2.99 -9.64 26.30
N GLY A 89 2.98 -8.88 25.20
CA GLY A 89 3.09 -9.43 23.84
C GLY A 89 1.83 -10.11 23.34
N GLN A 90 0.67 -9.85 23.96
CA GLN A 90 -0.61 -10.37 23.50
C GLN A 90 -1.24 -9.43 22.47
N CYS A 91 -1.67 -9.99 21.35
CA CYS A 91 -2.28 -9.24 20.27
C CYS A 91 -3.79 -9.11 20.47
N HIS A 92 -4.29 -7.90 20.52
CA HIS A 92 -5.71 -7.58 20.67
C HIS A 92 -6.38 -7.15 19.36
N GLN A 93 -5.60 -6.72 18.39
CA GLN A 93 -6.10 -6.29 17.10
C GLN A 93 -5.05 -6.57 16.02
N LEU A 94 -5.46 -7.21 14.94
CA LEU A 94 -4.59 -7.59 13.85
C LEU A 94 -5.20 -7.19 12.51
N TRP A 95 -4.41 -6.56 11.65
CA TRP A 95 -4.70 -6.35 10.23
C TRP A 95 -3.72 -7.16 9.41
N VAL A 96 -4.24 -7.92 8.47
CA VAL A 96 -3.46 -8.79 7.60
C VAL A 96 -3.61 -8.33 6.16
N THR A 97 -2.48 -8.19 5.48
CA THR A 97 -2.41 -7.83 4.06
C THR A 97 -1.32 -8.64 3.35
N LEU A 98 -1.33 -8.63 2.04
CA LEU A 98 -0.27 -9.25 1.25
C LEU A 98 0.92 -8.32 1.08
N PRO A 99 2.14 -8.87 0.90
CA PRO A 99 3.29 -8.08 0.55
C PRO A 99 3.06 -7.42 -0.81
N ILE A 100 3.39 -6.15 -0.88
CA ILE A 100 3.36 -5.38 -2.11
C ILE A 100 4.79 -5.27 -2.60
N PRO A 101 5.05 -5.38 -3.91
CA PRO A 101 6.36 -5.10 -4.48
C PRO A 101 6.86 -3.75 -4.00
N LYS A 102 8.12 -3.69 -3.57
CA LYS A 102 8.72 -2.47 -2.99
C LYS A 102 8.98 -1.38 -4.03
N GLU A 103 8.89 -1.74 -5.30
CA GLU A 103 9.17 -0.82 -6.40
C GLU A 103 7.97 0.07 -6.67
N ASN A 104 8.23 1.36 -6.78
CA ASN A 104 7.24 2.30 -7.28
C ASN A 104 6.97 1.97 -8.74
N LEU A 105 5.82 1.40 -9.02
CA LEU A 105 5.39 1.16 -10.39
C LEU A 105 5.15 2.51 -11.07
N LYS A 106 5.95 2.79 -12.09
CA LYS A 106 5.68 3.91 -12.99
C LYS A 106 4.85 3.41 -14.17
N PRO A 107 3.82 4.14 -14.60
CA PRO A 107 3.13 3.76 -15.81
C PRO A 107 4.12 3.87 -16.97
N SER A 108 4.18 2.84 -17.81
CA SER A 108 4.90 2.94 -19.08
C SER A 108 4.15 3.88 -20.02
N ALA A 109 4.84 4.44 -21.01
CA ALA A 109 4.19 5.28 -22.04
C ALA A 109 2.99 4.57 -22.69
N LYS A 110 3.09 3.25 -22.89
CA LYS A 110 2.00 2.43 -23.39
C LYS A 110 0.79 2.42 -22.47
N MET A 111 0.98 2.30 -21.15
CA MET A 111 -0.12 2.29 -20.17
C MET A 111 -0.89 3.60 -20.13
N LEU A 112 -0.24 4.71 -20.43
CA LEU A 112 -0.89 6.03 -20.45
C LEU A 112 -1.94 6.18 -21.56
N THR A 113 -1.85 5.36 -22.61
CA THR A 113 -2.79 5.37 -23.73
C THR A 113 -3.80 4.21 -23.72
N MET A 114 -3.60 3.22 -22.83
CA MET A 114 -4.48 2.06 -22.74
C MET A 114 -5.85 2.42 -22.11
N THR A 115 -6.88 1.77 -22.60
CA THR A 115 -8.22 1.79 -21.99
C THR A 115 -8.25 1.00 -20.67
N SER A 116 -9.31 1.17 -19.88
CA SER A 116 -9.51 0.38 -18.66
C SER A 116 -9.56 -1.12 -18.95
N ALA A 117 -10.21 -1.53 -20.05
CA ALA A 117 -10.29 -2.92 -20.43
C ALA A 117 -8.92 -3.52 -20.84
N GLU A 118 -8.10 -2.76 -21.57
CA GLU A 118 -6.75 -3.18 -21.93
C GLU A 118 -5.83 -3.28 -20.73
N LEU A 119 -5.93 -2.31 -19.78
CA LEU A 119 -5.18 -2.34 -18.54
C LEU A 119 -5.61 -3.51 -17.64
N HIS A 120 -6.92 -3.79 -17.57
CA HIS A 120 -7.46 -4.95 -16.85
C HIS A 120 -6.88 -6.24 -17.42
N LYS A 121 -7.02 -6.46 -18.74
CA LYS A 121 -6.48 -7.62 -19.43
C LYS A 121 -4.96 -7.77 -19.27
N MET A 122 -4.22 -6.67 -19.27
CA MET A 122 -2.76 -6.69 -19.06
C MET A 122 -2.42 -7.11 -17.63
N ALA A 123 -3.20 -6.67 -16.65
CA ALA A 123 -2.97 -6.95 -15.24
C ALA A 123 -3.42 -8.35 -14.82
N ASP A 124 -4.45 -8.88 -15.46
CA ASP A 124 -4.99 -10.23 -15.25
C ASP A 124 -3.99 -11.27 -15.77
N SER A 125 -3.10 -11.67 -14.89
CA SER A 125 -1.98 -12.55 -15.24
C SER A 125 -2.36 -14.04 -15.32
N ASN A 126 -3.45 -14.42 -14.66
CA ASN A 126 -3.96 -15.80 -14.64
C ASN A 126 -5.10 -16.02 -15.64
N GLY A 127 -5.64 -14.95 -16.26
CA GLY A 127 -6.67 -15.00 -17.29
C GLY A 127 -8.07 -15.38 -16.76
N ASP A 128 -8.35 -15.20 -15.47
CA ASP A 128 -9.65 -15.54 -14.87
C ASP A 128 -10.73 -14.45 -15.04
N GLY A 129 -10.36 -13.30 -15.61
CA GLY A 129 -11.25 -12.17 -15.85
C GLY A 129 -11.46 -11.26 -14.65
N GLU A 130 -10.76 -11.51 -13.56
CA GLU A 130 -10.84 -10.77 -12.31
C GLU A 130 -9.44 -10.35 -11.86
N LEU A 131 -9.28 -9.18 -11.24
CA LEU A 131 -7.99 -8.79 -10.69
C LEU A 131 -7.91 -9.11 -9.20
N SER A 132 -7.07 -10.06 -8.85
CA SER A 132 -6.63 -10.21 -7.46
C SER A 132 -5.88 -8.96 -7.00
N TYR A 133 -5.76 -8.78 -5.69
CA TYR A 133 -4.97 -7.67 -5.16
C TYR A 133 -3.51 -7.70 -5.63
N VAL A 134 -2.92 -8.88 -5.77
CA VAL A 134 -1.52 -9.03 -6.22
C VAL A 134 -1.37 -8.55 -7.66
N GLU A 135 -2.26 -8.95 -8.54
CA GLU A 135 -2.28 -8.53 -9.94
C GLU A 135 -2.47 -7.02 -10.06
N TYR A 136 -3.47 -6.47 -9.37
CA TYR A 136 -3.68 -5.04 -9.30
C TYR A 136 -2.46 -4.28 -8.76
N ALA A 137 -1.89 -4.71 -7.64
CA ALA A 137 -0.77 -4.04 -7.00
C ALA A 137 0.52 -4.15 -7.83
N THR A 138 0.73 -5.27 -8.51
CA THR A 138 1.93 -5.51 -9.30
C THR A 138 1.90 -4.76 -10.64
N ALA A 139 0.72 -4.67 -11.28
CA ALA A 139 0.63 -4.12 -12.62
C ALA A 139 0.23 -2.63 -12.67
N ILE A 140 -0.58 -2.16 -11.72
CA ILE A 140 -1.27 -0.87 -11.82
C ILE A 140 -0.89 0.10 -10.70
N TYR A 141 -0.75 -0.39 -9.46
CA TYR A 141 -0.69 0.51 -8.32
C TYR A 141 0.74 0.96 -7.98
N ARG A 142 0.95 2.27 -7.85
CA ARG A 142 2.27 2.88 -7.65
C ARG A 142 2.75 2.93 -6.21
N SER A 143 1.85 2.91 -5.22
CA SER A 143 2.21 3.10 -3.82
C SER A 143 1.74 1.94 -2.95
N PRO A 144 2.67 1.22 -2.31
CA PRO A 144 2.31 0.11 -1.42
C PRO A 144 1.52 0.55 -0.18
N LYS A 145 1.63 1.82 0.21
CA LYS A 145 1.06 2.31 1.48
C LYS A 145 -0.46 2.42 1.47
N HIS A 146 -1.06 2.76 0.33
CA HIS A 146 -2.49 3.04 0.21
C HIS A 146 -3.27 2.04 -0.66
N GLY A 147 -2.56 1.14 -1.35
CA GLY A 147 -3.14 0.14 -2.24
C GLY A 147 -4.26 -0.70 -1.65
N PRO A 148 -4.06 -1.33 -0.46
CA PRO A 148 -5.07 -2.20 0.13
C PRO A 148 -6.37 -1.49 0.47
N VAL A 149 -6.28 -0.23 0.94
CA VAL A 149 -7.47 0.56 1.28
C VAL A 149 -8.26 0.93 0.02
N GLY A 150 -7.54 1.36 -1.02
CA GLY A 150 -8.17 1.70 -2.29
C GLY A 150 -8.81 0.50 -2.98
N PHE A 151 -8.11 -0.63 -3.01
CA PHE A 151 -8.62 -1.89 -3.54
C PHE A 151 -9.91 -2.32 -2.81
N GLY A 152 -9.87 -2.39 -1.47
CA GLY A 152 -11.03 -2.79 -0.68
C GLY A 152 -12.22 -1.83 -0.74
N LYS A 153 -12.02 -0.56 -1.10
CA LYS A 153 -13.11 0.38 -1.36
C LYS A 153 -13.75 0.14 -2.73
N SER A 154 -12.97 -0.35 -3.68
CA SER A 154 -13.43 -0.61 -5.05
C SER A 154 -14.10 -1.97 -5.22
N ASP A 155 -13.67 -2.96 -4.44
CA ASP A 155 -14.31 -4.28 -4.29
C ASP A 155 -15.68 -4.11 -3.60
N LYS A 156 -16.71 -3.77 -4.40
CA LYS A 156 -18.06 -3.43 -3.91
C LYS A 156 -18.85 -4.66 -3.49
N ASP A 157 -18.72 -5.73 -4.24
CA ASP A 157 -19.40 -7.00 -3.98
C ASP A 157 -18.67 -7.85 -2.94
N LYS A 158 -17.46 -7.42 -2.52
CA LYS A 158 -16.60 -8.11 -1.53
C LYS A 158 -16.18 -9.51 -1.98
N SER A 159 -16.04 -9.71 -3.28
CA SER A 159 -15.53 -10.95 -3.87
C SER A 159 -14.07 -11.20 -3.48
N GLY A 160 -13.32 -10.14 -3.21
CA GLY A 160 -11.89 -10.19 -2.96
C GLY A 160 -11.04 -9.97 -4.20
N THR A 161 -11.69 -9.69 -5.32
CA THR A 161 -11.11 -9.36 -6.62
C THR A 161 -11.74 -8.07 -7.15
N LEU A 162 -11.25 -7.53 -8.25
CA LEU A 162 -11.91 -6.44 -8.98
C LEU A 162 -12.29 -6.93 -10.36
N ASN A 163 -13.58 -6.95 -10.65
CA ASN A 163 -14.07 -7.11 -12.01
C ASN A 163 -13.77 -5.82 -12.82
N LEU A 164 -13.95 -5.89 -14.14
CA LEU A 164 -13.66 -4.77 -15.04
C LEU A 164 -14.37 -3.47 -14.61
N LYS A 165 -15.63 -3.54 -14.18
CA LYS A 165 -16.41 -2.35 -13.79
C LYS A 165 -15.86 -1.71 -12.50
N GLU A 166 -15.50 -2.51 -11.53
CA GLU A 166 -14.90 -2.04 -10.26
C GLU A 166 -13.51 -1.48 -10.47
N PHE A 167 -12.74 -2.14 -11.36
CA PHE A 167 -11.41 -1.67 -11.75
C PHE A 167 -11.49 -0.34 -12.52
N GLU A 168 -12.40 -0.19 -13.46
CA GLU A 168 -12.64 1.07 -14.18
C GLU A 168 -13.01 2.21 -13.25
N HIS A 169 -13.92 1.97 -12.31
CA HIS A 169 -14.25 2.92 -11.26
C HIS A 169 -13.00 3.27 -10.44
N ARG A 170 -12.17 2.28 -10.09
CA ARG A 170 -10.93 2.51 -9.37
C ARG A 170 -9.92 3.36 -10.13
N LEU A 171 -9.78 3.15 -11.43
CA LEU A 171 -8.90 3.94 -12.29
C LEU A 171 -9.32 5.41 -12.30
N ASN A 172 -10.59 5.67 -12.52
CA ASN A 172 -11.13 7.01 -12.65
C ASN A 172 -11.10 7.79 -11.34
N GLU A 173 -11.42 7.14 -10.22
CA GLU A 173 -11.53 7.81 -8.92
C GLU A 173 -10.22 7.84 -8.11
N GLY A 174 -9.33 6.90 -8.33
CA GLY A 174 -8.21 6.71 -7.42
C GLY A 174 -6.83 6.54 -8.02
N ILE A 175 -6.72 6.45 -9.34
CA ILE A 175 -5.42 6.33 -10.01
C ILE A 175 -5.09 7.62 -10.74
N LYS A 176 -4.38 8.51 -10.06
CA LYS A 176 -4.10 9.87 -10.52
C LYS A 176 -3.48 9.92 -11.93
N TRP A 177 -2.47 9.08 -12.21
CA TRP A 177 -1.82 9.07 -13.52
C TRP A 177 -2.79 8.66 -14.64
N TYR A 178 -3.69 7.70 -14.37
CA TYR A 178 -4.70 7.27 -15.34
C TYR A 178 -5.64 8.42 -15.69
N ARG A 179 -6.22 9.05 -14.68
CA ARG A 179 -7.13 10.18 -14.86
C ARG A 179 -6.48 11.32 -15.63
N ILE A 180 -5.28 11.71 -15.21
CA ILE A 180 -4.57 12.84 -15.81
C ILE A 180 -4.19 12.58 -17.28
N SER A 181 -3.84 11.33 -17.61
CA SER A 181 -3.45 10.98 -19.00
C SER A 181 -4.62 10.91 -19.99
N ARG A 182 -5.87 11.08 -19.54
CA ARG A 182 -7.05 11.00 -20.43
C ARG A 182 -7.31 12.27 -21.25
N LYS A 183 -6.69 13.39 -20.87
CA LYS A 183 -6.85 14.68 -21.53
C LYS A 183 -5.49 15.34 -21.70
N THR A 184 -5.37 16.15 -22.74
CA THR A 184 -4.21 17.03 -22.92
C THR A 184 -4.18 18.12 -21.84
N PRO A 185 -3.03 18.73 -21.56
CA PRO A 185 -2.96 19.87 -20.64
C PRO A 185 -3.90 21.02 -21.02
N ALA A 186 -4.07 21.30 -22.32
CA ALA A 186 -4.98 22.33 -22.81
C ALA A 186 -6.45 21.98 -22.54
N GLU A 187 -6.86 20.72 -22.76
CA GLU A 187 -8.22 20.26 -22.45
C GLU A 187 -8.49 20.29 -20.95
N TRP A 188 -7.51 19.89 -20.12
CA TRP A 188 -7.63 20.02 -18.67
C TRP A 188 -7.77 21.46 -18.24
N HIS A 189 -6.93 22.36 -18.80
CA HIS A 189 -6.96 23.78 -18.50
C HIS A 189 -8.34 24.37 -18.83
N ALA A 190 -8.84 24.17 -20.05
CA ALA A 190 -10.13 24.68 -20.51
C ALA A 190 -11.32 24.12 -19.67
N GLU A 191 -11.22 22.89 -19.15
CA GLU A 191 -12.29 22.30 -18.34
C GLU A 191 -12.37 22.91 -16.94
N VAL A 192 -11.24 23.30 -16.35
CA VAL A 192 -11.20 23.79 -14.97
C VAL A 192 -11.09 25.31 -14.84
N ASP A 193 -10.81 26.01 -15.93
CA ASP A 193 -10.85 27.47 -16.05
C ASP A 193 -12.32 27.92 -16.09
N ALA A 194 -12.87 28.10 -14.89
CA ALA A 194 -14.31 28.36 -14.72
C ALA A 194 -14.74 29.77 -15.11
N ASN A 195 -13.84 30.75 -15.06
CA ASN A 195 -14.08 32.13 -15.40
C ASN A 195 -13.63 32.50 -16.83
N SER A 196 -12.95 31.55 -17.50
CA SER A 196 -12.45 31.70 -18.89
C SER A 196 -11.48 32.86 -19.05
N ASP A 197 -10.66 33.18 -18.03
CA ASP A 197 -9.64 34.23 -18.11
C ASP A 197 -8.31 33.75 -18.71
N GLY A 198 -8.21 32.47 -19.03
CA GLY A 198 -7.05 31.85 -19.68
C GLY A 198 -5.92 31.44 -18.74
N VAL A 199 -6.14 31.55 -17.43
CA VAL A 199 -5.21 31.08 -16.38
C VAL A 199 -5.97 30.31 -15.29
N LEU A 200 -5.29 29.48 -14.54
CA LEU A 200 -5.92 28.76 -13.41
C LEU A 200 -5.51 29.41 -12.10
N SER A 201 -6.47 29.96 -11.40
CA SER A 201 -6.33 30.34 -10.00
C SER A 201 -6.12 29.09 -9.12
N LYS A 202 -5.65 29.26 -7.87
CA LYS A 202 -5.58 28.17 -6.89
C LYS A 202 -6.92 27.44 -6.70
N LYS A 203 -8.03 28.17 -6.76
CA LYS A 203 -9.38 27.61 -6.60
C LYS A 203 -9.73 26.68 -7.76
N GLU A 204 -9.41 27.04 -8.97
CA GLU A 204 -9.64 26.23 -10.17
C GLU A 204 -8.69 25.02 -10.21
N PHE A 205 -7.45 25.23 -9.82
CA PHE A 205 -6.48 24.13 -9.73
C PHE A 205 -6.89 23.04 -8.73
N VAL A 206 -7.66 23.37 -7.68
CA VAL A 206 -8.27 22.36 -6.79
C VAL A 206 -9.19 21.43 -7.56
N THR A 207 -9.94 21.93 -8.52
CA THR A 207 -10.81 21.11 -9.37
C THR A 207 -10.02 20.11 -10.19
N PHE A 208 -8.90 20.53 -10.77
CA PHE A 208 -7.95 19.63 -11.44
C PHE A 208 -7.37 18.57 -10.48
N LEU A 209 -6.94 18.98 -9.29
CA LEU A 209 -6.36 18.06 -8.30
C LEU A 209 -7.40 17.07 -7.75
N GLY A 210 -8.67 17.46 -7.69
CA GLY A 210 -9.73 16.71 -7.03
C GLY A 210 -9.58 16.66 -5.49
N SER A 211 -8.73 17.52 -4.91
CA SER A 211 -8.47 17.56 -3.47
C SER A 211 -7.78 18.87 -3.07
N THR A 212 -8.09 19.37 -1.88
CA THR A 212 -7.37 20.48 -1.24
C THR A 212 -6.10 20.04 -0.50
N ALA A 213 -5.90 18.73 -0.33
CA ALA A 213 -4.74 18.20 0.34
C ALA A 213 -3.45 18.58 -0.41
N HIS A 214 -2.53 19.22 0.30
CA HIS A 214 -1.24 19.70 -0.24
C HIS A 214 -1.35 20.74 -1.37
N LEU A 215 -2.49 21.44 -1.49
CA LEU A 215 -2.72 22.43 -2.52
C LEU A 215 -1.55 23.43 -2.67
N GLU A 216 -1.10 24.02 -1.57
CA GLU A 216 -0.02 25.02 -1.60
C GLU A 216 1.29 24.45 -2.14
N ILE A 217 1.60 23.19 -1.81
CA ILE A 217 2.81 22.52 -2.28
C ILE A 217 2.71 22.26 -3.79
N PHE A 218 1.55 21.75 -4.24
CA PHE A 218 1.36 21.42 -5.64
C PHE A 218 1.21 22.66 -6.50
N PHE A 219 0.52 23.70 -6.01
CA PHE A 219 0.42 24.98 -6.71
C PHE A 219 1.79 25.63 -6.90
N LYS A 220 2.59 25.76 -5.83
CA LYS A 220 3.96 26.28 -5.90
C LYS A 220 4.87 25.46 -6.82
N ARG A 221 4.63 24.16 -6.93
CA ARG A 221 5.38 23.28 -7.84
C ARG A 221 4.98 23.49 -9.29
N ALA A 222 3.71 23.81 -9.54
CA ALA A 222 3.19 24.12 -10.86
C ALA A 222 3.58 25.53 -11.31
N ASP A 223 3.33 26.54 -10.47
CA ASP A 223 3.63 27.95 -10.67
C ASP A 223 5.15 28.22 -10.59
N LYS A 224 5.86 27.91 -11.67
CA LYS A 224 7.33 28.03 -11.72
C LYS A 224 7.80 29.45 -11.85
N ASP A 225 7.05 30.28 -12.58
CA ASP A 225 7.36 31.69 -12.82
C ASP A 225 6.88 32.60 -11.69
N ARG A 226 6.12 32.04 -10.73
CA ARG A 226 5.56 32.74 -9.56
C ARG A 226 4.60 33.88 -9.94
N SER A 227 3.87 33.70 -11.01
CA SER A 227 2.83 34.66 -11.46
C SER A 227 1.63 34.70 -10.50
N GLY A 228 1.41 33.61 -9.74
CA GLY A 228 0.25 33.47 -8.85
C GLY A 228 -0.91 32.71 -9.48
N ASP A 229 -0.86 32.49 -10.80
CA ASP A 229 -1.85 31.74 -11.59
C ASP A 229 -1.12 30.71 -12.47
N LEU A 230 -1.82 29.72 -13.00
CA LEU A 230 -1.21 28.69 -13.84
C LEU A 230 -1.66 28.81 -15.29
N SER A 231 -0.71 29.00 -16.18
CA SER A 231 -0.92 28.90 -17.62
C SER A 231 -1.06 27.43 -18.06
N VAL A 232 -1.47 27.22 -19.32
CA VAL A 232 -1.44 25.87 -19.95
C VAL A 232 -0.04 25.25 -19.89
N ALA A 233 1.01 26.06 -20.05
CA ALA A 233 2.39 25.58 -20.01
C ALA A 233 2.82 25.13 -18.59
N ASP A 234 2.38 25.84 -17.56
CA ASP A 234 2.59 25.46 -16.15
C ASP A 234 1.88 24.16 -15.83
N LEU A 235 0.63 24.04 -16.25
CA LEU A 235 -0.13 22.81 -16.07
C LEU A 235 0.49 21.63 -16.82
N ALA A 236 0.99 21.84 -18.04
CA ALA A 236 1.70 20.80 -18.80
C ALA A 236 2.96 20.32 -18.09
N SER A 237 3.78 21.26 -17.62
CA SER A 237 4.99 20.94 -16.83
C SER A 237 4.67 20.20 -15.54
N PHE A 238 3.58 20.56 -14.88
CA PHE A 238 3.12 19.90 -13.66
C PHE A 238 2.61 18.47 -13.95
N ILE A 239 1.83 18.28 -15.01
CA ILE A 239 1.35 16.96 -15.46
C ILE A 239 2.52 16.05 -15.77
N ASP A 240 3.50 16.52 -16.54
CA ASP A 240 4.71 15.80 -16.87
C ASP A 240 5.45 15.33 -15.61
N SER A 241 5.57 16.22 -14.63
CA SER A 241 6.21 15.86 -13.36
C SER A 241 5.50 14.75 -12.60
N ILE A 242 4.15 14.66 -12.71
CA ILE A 242 3.36 13.60 -12.08
C ILE A 242 3.50 12.27 -12.83
N LEU A 243 3.51 12.31 -14.15
CA LEU A 243 3.56 11.09 -14.96
C LEU A 243 4.96 10.45 -14.95
N ASN A 244 6.01 11.25 -14.72
CA ASN A 244 7.40 10.82 -14.73
C ASN A 244 8.00 10.57 -13.33
N GLU A 245 7.27 10.87 -12.25
CA GLU A 245 7.63 10.47 -10.88
C GLU A 245 7.33 9.01 -10.61
#